data_6c382e55f3d3ca97e276a399e70a2018
#
_entry.id   6c382e55f3d3ca97e276a399e70a2018
#
_cell.length_a   1.000
_cell.length_b   1.000
_cell.length_c   1.000
_cell.angle_alpha   90.00
_cell.angle_beta   90.00
_cell.angle_gamma   90.00
#
_symmetry.space_group_name_H-M   'P 1'
#
loop_
_entity.id
_entity.type
_entity.pdbx_description
1 polymer ?
#
loop_
_entity_poly.entity_id
_entity_poly.type
_entity_poly.pdbx_seq_one_letter_code
_entity_poly.pdbx_strand_id
1 'polypeptide(L)'
;GTPILHREKFSSADGLGHFFGIEYRPPAEVADEEYPFTLMTGRLLFHYHTRTQTGRAKILHHEVPEAYVQINTEDAARLNIKNGEKIRLRSRRGEAEAIARVTDEVGPGVLMMTMHFSGKGSVNQLTNTALDPMSKMPELKHSAVAVEKITEVQ
;
A
#
# COMPACT_ATOMS: atom_id res chain seq x y z
N GLY A 1 32.64 -2.64 14.61
CA GLY A 1 31.33 -1.99 14.82
C GLY A 1 30.87 -2.13 16.25
N THR A 2 29.91 -1.34 16.65
CA THR A 2 29.29 -1.38 17.98
C THR A 2 27.88 -1.97 17.87
N PRO A 3 27.39 -2.72 18.88
CA PRO A 3 26.02 -3.27 18.86
C PRO A 3 24.94 -2.19 18.99
N ILE A 4 25.30 -1.00 19.48
CA ILE A 4 24.41 0.15 19.64
C ILE A 4 25.02 1.33 18.88
N LEU A 5 24.25 1.89 17.93
CA LEU A 5 24.64 3.07 17.17
C LEU A 5 24.64 4.30 18.09
N HIS A 6 25.62 5.21 17.88
CA HIS A 6 25.75 6.46 18.63
C HIS A 6 25.80 6.31 20.17
N ARG A 7 26.42 5.23 20.68
CA ARG A 7 26.50 4.95 22.11
C ARG A 7 27.17 6.06 22.91
N GLU A 8 28.22 6.67 22.38
CA GLU A 8 29.01 7.69 23.07
C GLU A 8 28.69 9.12 22.59
N LYS A 9 28.52 9.28 21.28
CA LYS A 9 28.21 10.57 20.65
C LYS A 9 27.57 10.39 19.29
N PHE A 10 26.84 11.39 18.83
CA PHE A 10 26.37 11.50 17.46
C PHE A 10 27.49 11.94 16.52
N SER A 11 27.30 11.74 15.21
CA SER A 11 28.25 12.15 14.15
C SER A 11 28.20 13.66 13.81
N SER A 12 27.37 14.44 14.52
CA SER A 12 27.29 15.89 14.42
C SER A 12 28.58 16.56 14.92
N ALA A 13 28.83 17.81 14.53
CA ALA A 13 30.04 18.54 14.88
C ALA A 13 30.20 18.72 16.43
N ASP A 14 29.09 18.87 17.14
CA ASP A 14 29.06 19.01 18.60
C ASP A 14 28.87 17.67 19.33
N GLY A 15 28.69 16.57 18.60
CA GLY A 15 28.47 15.23 19.18
C GLY A 15 27.08 15.00 19.74
N LEU A 16 26.15 15.95 19.62
CA LEU A 16 24.79 15.88 20.14
C LEU A 16 23.77 15.46 19.08
N GLY A 17 22.67 14.84 19.51
CA GLY A 17 21.49 14.62 18.68
C GLY A 17 20.69 15.92 18.57
N HIS A 18 20.34 16.32 17.34
CA HIS A 18 19.57 17.54 17.07
C HIS A 18 18.13 17.19 16.73
N PHE A 19 17.17 17.82 17.42
CA PHE A 19 15.75 17.73 17.11
C PHE A 19 15.35 18.91 16.21
N PHE A 20 14.67 18.60 15.11
CA PHE A 20 14.11 19.60 14.21
C PHE A 20 12.59 19.57 14.33
N GLY A 21 12.00 20.70 14.67
CA GLY A 21 10.54 20.89 14.65
C GLY A 21 10.06 20.85 13.20
N ILE A 22 9.17 19.89 12.90
CA ILE A 22 8.58 19.76 11.56
C ILE A 22 7.06 19.93 11.73
N GLU A 23 6.48 20.88 10.99
CA GLU A 23 5.05 21.05 10.94
C GLU A 23 4.41 19.92 10.11
N TYR A 24 3.27 19.41 10.60
CA TYR A 24 2.48 18.45 9.85
C TYR A 24 1.95 19.07 8.56
N ARG A 25 2.09 18.37 7.47
CA ARG A 25 1.44 18.65 6.19
C ARG A 25 0.59 17.47 5.78
N PRO A 26 -0.66 17.69 5.36
CA PRO A 26 -1.49 16.60 4.86
C PRO A 26 -0.87 15.98 3.59
N PRO A 27 -1.20 14.73 3.27
CA PRO A 27 -0.82 14.12 2.01
C PRO A 27 -1.39 14.90 0.83
N ALA A 28 -0.77 14.74 -0.34
CA ALA A 28 -1.18 15.46 -1.55
C ALA A 28 -2.58 15.03 -2.04
N GLU A 29 -3.02 13.83 -1.69
CA GLU A 29 -4.35 13.30 -2.00
C GLU A 29 -4.99 12.71 -0.74
N VAL A 30 -6.20 13.12 -0.41
CA VAL A 30 -6.99 12.57 0.69
C VAL A 30 -8.26 11.91 0.14
N ALA A 31 -8.81 10.97 0.90
CA ALA A 31 -10.10 10.36 0.58
C ALA A 31 -11.22 11.40 0.55
N ASP A 32 -12.19 11.21 -0.34
CA ASP A 32 -13.38 12.05 -0.51
C ASP A 32 -14.62 11.21 -0.83
N GLU A 33 -15.72 11.85 -1.19
CA GLU A 33 -16.99 11.17 -1.48
C GLU A 33 -16.90 10.22 -2.70
N GLU A 34 -16.10 10.57 -3.72
CA GLU A 34 -15.94 9.73 -4.93
C GLU A 34 -14.92 8.60 -4.71
N TYR A 35 -13.90 8.86 -3.91
CA TYR A 35 -12.82 7.91 -3.58
C TYR A 35 -12.66 7.79 -2.06
N PRO A 36 -13.58 7.06 -1.40
CA PRO A 36 -13.74 7.15 0.06
C PRO A 36 -12.69 6.38 0.88
N PHE A 37 -11.76 5.69 0.23
CA PHE A 37 -10.74 4.92 0.91
C PHE A 37 -9.35 5.49 0.72
N THR A 38 -8.56 5.48 1.79
CA THR A 38 -7.12 5.70 1.73
C THR A 38 -6.41 4.40 1.39
N LEU A 39 -5.73 4.36 0.25
CA LEU A 39 -4.93 3.22 -0.19
C LEU A 39 -3.47 3.39 0.25
N MET A 40 -2.94 2.37 0.91
CA MET A 40 -1.51 2.20 1.20
C MET A 40 -0.93 1.06 0.36
N THR A 41 0.33 1.22 -0.09
CA THR A 41 1.06 0.11 -0.71
C THR A 41 1.81 -0.69 0.35
N GLY A 42 1.77 -2.02 0.28
CA GLY A 42 2.40 -2.92 1.24
C GLY A 42 3.34 -3.95 0.60
N ARG A 43 4.28 -4.46 1.40
CA ARG A 43 5.15 -5.59 1.04
C ARG A 43 4.64 -6.87 1.66
N LEU A 44 4.98 -8.00 1.02
CA LEU A 44 4.70 -9.34 1.50
C LEU A 44 5.99 -10.03 1.90
N LEU A 45 5.89 -10.94 2.86
CA LEU A 45 7.01 -11.78 3.28
C LEU A 45 7.54 -12.66 2.14
N PHE A 46 6.65 -13.21 1.32
CA PHE A 46 6.97 -14.23 0.31
C PHE A 46 7.49 -13.66 -1.01
N HIS A 47 7.36 -12.34 -1.23
CA HIS A 47 7.78 -11.72 -2.49
C HIS A 47 8.76 -10.57 -2.27
N TYR A 48 9.77 -10.54 -3.16
CA TYR A 48 10.78 -9.49 -3.18
C TYR A 48 10.54 -8.55 -4.37
N HIS A 49 10.35 -7.25 -4.08
CA HIS A 49 10.10 -6.19 -5.06
C HIS A 49 9.09 -6.60 -6.15
N THR A 50 9.49 -6.60 -7.42
CA THR A 50 8.65 -6.88 -8.59
C THR A 50 8.40 -8.37 -8.86
N ARG A 51 8.76 -9.27 -7.93
CA ARG A 51 8.63 -10.73 -8.08
C ARG A 51 9.47 -11.35 -9.19
N THR A 52 10.40 -10.64 -9.81
CA THR A 52 11.21 -11.17 -10.92
C THR A 52 11.91 -12.48 -10.55
N GLN A 53 12.37 -12.62 -9.32
CA GLN A 53 12.98 -13.83 -8.78
C GLN A 53 11.96 -14.69 -8.02
N THR A 54 11.28 -14.15 -7.04
CA THR A 54 10.39 -14.91 -6.16
C THR A 54 9.15 -15.45 -6.86
N GLY A 55 8.69 -14.82 -7.94
CA GLY A 55 7.60 -15.34 -8.77
C GLY A 55 7.99 -16.61 -9.58
N ARG A 56 9.30 -16.89 -9.72
CA ARG A 56 9.82 -18.12 -10.36
C ARG A 56 10.04 -19.25 -9.35
N ALA A 57 10.11 -18.92 -8.07
CA ALA A 57 10.20 -19.91 -7.00
C ALA A 57 8.80 -20.48 -6.73
N LYS A 58 8.57 -21.74 -7.14
CA LYS A 58 7.24 -22.38 -7.11
C LYS A 58 6.57 -22.31 -5.73
N ILE A 59 7.31 -22.53 -4.66
CA ILE A 59 6.79 -22.48 -3.28
C ILE A 59 6.34 -21.07 -2.94
N LEU A 60 7.17 -20.06 -3.16
CA LEU A 60 6.83 -18.66 -2.85
C LEU A 60 5.67 -18.15 -3.72
N HIS A 61 5.62 -18.55 -4.98
CA HIS A 61 4.50 -18.23 -5.86
C HIS A 61 3.20 -18.90 -5.41
N HIS A 62 3.26 -20.13 -4.90
CA HIS A 62 2.09 -20.85 -4.38
C HIS A 62 1.47 -20.15 -3.14
N GLU A 63 2.32 -19.64 -2.25
CA GLU A 63 1.84 -18.94 -1.05
C GLU A 63 1.03 -17.66 -1.37
N VAL A 64 1.46 -16.88 -2.34
CA VAL A 64 0.74 -15.69 -2.79
C VAL A 64 0.83 -15.57 -4.32
N PRO A 65 -0.05 -16.23 -5.06
CA PRO A 65 -0.02 -16.24 -6.53
C PRO A 65 -0.52 -14.95 -7.16
N GLU A 66 -1.42 -14.23 -6.48
CA GLU A 66 -2.13 -13.04 -6.99
C GLU A 66 -2.03 -11.86 -6.05
N ALA A 67 -2.26 -10.65 -6.59
CA ALA A 67 -2.38 -9.45 -5.79
C ALA A 67 -3.58 -9.57 -4.84
N TYR A 68 -3.40 -9.15 -3.59
CA TYR A 68 -4.51 -8.97 -2.69
C TYR A 68 -4.53 -7.57 -2.08
N VAL A 69 -5.71 -7.18 -1.61
CA VAL A 69 -5.91 -5.97 -0.84
C VAL A 69 -6.57 -6.31 0.49
N GLN A 70 -5.98 -5.84 1.58
CA GLN A 70 -6.59 -5.91 2.90
C GLN A 70 -7.67 -4.83 3.01
N ILE A 71 -8.83 -5.23 3.51
CA ILE A 71 -9.99 -4.38 3.77
C ILE A 71 -10.54 -4.69 5.15
N ASN A 72 -10.89 -3.64 5.90
CA ASN A 72 -11.45 -3.80 7.24
C ASN A 72 -12.79 -4.56 7.20
N THR A 73 -13.08 -5.32 8.26
CA THR A 73 -14.29 -6.14 8.39
C THR A 73 -15.58 -5.32 8.29
N GLU A 74 -15.62 -4.11 8.86
CA GLU A 74 -16.79 -3.22 8.79
C GLU A 74 -17.00 -2.70 7.36
N ASP A 75 -15.93 -2.29 6.69
CA ASP A 75 -15.99 -1.82 5.30
C ASP A 75 -16.38 -2.93 4.34
N ALA A 76 -15.84 -4.12 4.51
CA ALA A 76 -16.20 -5.30 3.71
C ALA A 76 -17.68 -5.65 3.87
N ALA A 77 -18.20 -5.61 5.10
CA ALA A 77 -19.62 -5.84 5.38
C ALA A 77 -20.51 -4.76 4.72
N ARG A 78 -20.15 -3.49 4.85
CA ARG A 78 -20.86 -2.37 4.24
C ARG A 78 -20.92 -2.45 2.71
N LEU A 79 -19.85 -2.91 2.07
CA LEU A 79 -19.74 -3.09 0.62
C LEU A 79 -20.23 -4.48 0.16
N ASN A 80 -20.66 -5.35 1.08
CA ASN A 80 -21.04 -6.74 0.80
C ASN A 80 -19.92 -7.53 0.08
N ILE A 81 -18.68 -7.31 0.48
CA ILE A 81 -17.48 -7.98 -0.05
C ILE A 81 -17.14 -9.15 0.88
N LYS A 82 -16.91 -10.32 0.29
CA LYS A 82 -16.50 -11.53 1.02
C LYS A 82 -14.98 -11.70 0.95
N ASN A 83 -14.42 -12.34 1.98
CA ASN A 83 -13.01 -12.73 1.95
C ASN A 83 -12.74 -13.68 0.78
N GLY A 84 -11.65 -13.42 0.02
CA GLY A 84 -11.30 -14.16 -1.19
C GLY A 84 -12.04 -13.72 -2.46
N GLU A 85 -12.96 -12.77 -2.38
CA GLU A 85 -13.65 -12.22 -3.54
C GLU A 85 -12.72 -11.34 -4.36
N LYS A 86 -12.79 -11.44 -5.69
CA LYS A 86 -12.04 -10.56 -6.59
C LYS A 86 -12.77 -9.24 -6.72
N ILE A 87 -12.07 -8.16 -6.45
CA ILE A 87 -12.62 -6.79 -6.47
C ILE A 87 -11.75 -5.88 -7.33
N ARG A 88 -12.34 -4.76 -7.74
CA ARG A 88 -11.68 -3.68 -8.46
C ARG A 88 -11.49 -2.48 -7.55
N LEU A 89 -10.30 -1.91 -7.59
CA LEU A 89 -10.00 -0.61 -7.02
C LEU A 89 -9.87 0.39 -8.16
N ARG A 90 -10.46 1.57 -7.99
CA ARG A 90 -10.38 2.68 -8.94
C ARG A 90 -9.85 3.92 -8.26
N SER A 91 -8.94 4.62 -8.92
CA SER A 91 -8.45 5.95 -8.53
C SER A 91 -8.67 6.92 -9.67
N ARG A 92 -8.28 8.18 -9.48
CA ARG A 92 -8.29 9.21 -10.54
C ARG A 92 -7.36 8.91 -11.71
N ARG A 93 -6.47 7.92 -11.58
CA ARG A 93 -5.41 7.60 -12.56
C ARG A 93 -5.62 6.28 -13.28
N GLY A 94 -6.35 5.37 -12.69
CA GLY A 94 -6.59 4.06 -13.28
C GLY A 94 -7.25 3.08 -12.33
N GLU A 95 -7.19 1.83 -12.72
CA GLU A 95 -7.84 0.72 -12.03
C GLU A 95 -6.86 -0.42 -11.77
N ALA A 96 -7.11 -1.18 -10.73
CA ALA A 96 -6.42 -2.43 -10.44
C ALA A 96 -7.40 -3.47 -9.87
N GLU A 97 -7.10 -4.75 -10.11
CA GLU A 97 -7.87 -5.87 -9.59
C GLU A 97 -7.06 -6.60 -8.53
N ALA A 98 -7.71 -7.01 -7.45
CA ALA A 98 -7.07 -7.76 -6.37
C ALA A 98 -8.06 -8.68 -5.65
N ILE A 99 -7.54 -9.68 -4.95
CA ILE A 99 -8.33 -10.52 -4.06
C ILE A 99 -8.55 -9.77 -2.74
N ALA A 100 -9.79 -9.66 -2.30
CA ALA A 100 -10.13 -9.07 -1.01
C ALA A 100 -9.68 -9.97 0.14
N ARG A 101 -8.85 -9.45 1.03
CA ARG A 101 -8.49 -10.08 2.30
C ARG A 101 -9.15 -9.30 3.42
N VAL A 102 -10.28 -9.81 3.89
CA VAL A 102 -11.04 -9.19 4.97
C VAL A 102 -10.33 -9.44 6.29
N THR A 103 -9.97 -8.36 7.01
CA THR A 103 -9.14 -8.44 8.22
C THR A 103 -9.27 -7.18 9.07
N ASP A 104 -9.00 -7.30 10.36
CA ASP A 104 -8.92 -6.17 11.30
C ASP A 104 -7.49 -5.61 11.45
N GLU A 105 -6.54 -6.09 10.61
CA GLU A 105 -5.17 -5.55 10.57
C GLU A 105 -5.10 -4.12 10.01
N VAL A 106 -6.12 -3.69 9.26
CA VAL A 106 -6.29 -2.32 8.76
C VAL A 106 -7.53 -1.69 9.39
N GLY A 107 -7.46 -0.40 9.70
CA GLY A 107 -8.61 0.33 10.24
C GLY A 107 -9.68 0.61 9.18
N PRO A 108 -10.92 0.96 9.61
CA PRO A 108 -11.97 1.39 8.69
C PRO A 108 -11.52 2.56 7.79
N GLY A 109 -11.93 2.53 6.53
CA GLY A 109 -11.55 3.53 5.53
C GLY A 109 -10.12 3.41 4.99
N VAL A 110 -9.35 2.41 5.44
CA VAL A 110 -7.97 2.18 5.00
C VAL A 110 -7.85 0.84 4.28
N LEU A 111 -7.16 0.84 3.15
CA LEU A 111 -6.83 -0.34 2.36
C LEU A 111 -5.32 -0.52 2.29
N MET A 112 -4.83 -1.75 2.33
CA MET A 112 -3.43 -2.07 2.05
C MET A 112 -3.35 -3.04 0.87
N MET A 113 -2.83 -2.57 -0.27
CA MET A 113 -2.64 -3.41 -1.45
C MET A 113 -1.18 -3.78 -1.66
N THR A 114 -0.96 -5.01 -2.07
CA THR A 114 0.38 -5.56 -2.29
C THR A 114 1.06 -4.98 -3.52
N MET A 115 2.34 -4.59 -3.40
CA MET A 115 3.07 -3.86 -4.45
C MET A 115 3.81 -4.73 -5.47
N HIS A 116 3.79 -6.05 -5.31
CA HIS A 116 4.69 -6.95 -6.04
C HIS A 116 4.18 -7.39 -7.41
N PHE A 117 2.97 -7.02 -7.78
CA PHE A 117 2.27 -7.56 -8.94
C PHE A 117 2.25 -6.58 -10.11
N SER A 118 2.18 -7.12 -11.33
CA SER A 118 2.09 -6.37 -12.59
C SER A 118 0.72 -6.57 -13.27
N GLY A 119 0.53 -5.95 -14.41
CA GLY A 119 -0.71 -6.03 -15.16
C GLY A 119 -1.89 -5.48 -14.37
N LYS A 120 -3.03 -6.15 -14.41
CA LYS A 120 -4.25 -5.72 -13.69
C LYS A 120 -4.09 -5.66 -12.16
N GLY A 121 -3.15 -6.44 -11.59
CA GLY A 121 -2.83 -6.43 -10.15
C GLY A 121 -1.82 -5.36 -9.73
N SER A 122 -1.45 -4.44 -10.60
CA SER A 122 -0.44 -3.42 -10.30
C SER A 122 -1.02 -2.26 -9.50
N VAL A 123 -0.65 -2.14 -8.23
CA VAL A 123 -1.04 -1.01 -7.38
C VAL A 123 -0.53 0.34 -7.91
N ASN A 124 0.54 0.35 -8.70
CA ASN A 124 1.08 1.59 -9.27
C ASN A 124 0.13 2.29 -10.26
N GLN A 125 -0.90 1.60 -10.76
CA GLN A 125 -1.96 2.24 -11.53
C GLN A 125 -2.87 3.14 -10.68
N LEU A 126 -2.84 2.98 -9.37
CA LEU A 126 -3.69 3.68 -8.42
C LEU A 126 -2.98 4.82 -7.68
N THR A 127 -1.64 4.74 -7.55
CA THR A 127 -0.86 5.67 -6.72
C THR A 127 -0.88 7.09 -7.26
N ASN A 128 -0.89 8.08 -6.36
CA ASN A 128 -0.84 9.49 -6.74
C ASN A 128 0.51 9.88 -7.37
N THR A 129 0.56 11.02 -8.03
CA THR A 129 1.73 11.48 -8.79
C THR A 129 2.59 12.48 -8.03
N ALA A 130 2.28 12.75 -6.77
CA ALA A 130 3.03 13.69 -5.95
C ALA A 130 4.44 13.18 -5.68
N LEU A 131 5.41 14.08 -5.82
CA LEU A 131 6.82 13.80 -5.61
C LEU A 131 7.37 14.72 -4.54
N ASP A 132 8.27 14.19 -3.72
CA ASP A 132 9.11 15.02 -2.87
C ASP A 132 9.89 16.03 -3.71
N PRO A 133 9.90 17.33 -3.36
CA PRO A 133 10.49 18.36 -4.19
C PRO A 133 12.01 18.21 -4.39
N MET A 134 12.70 17.59 -3.45
CA MET A 134 14.15 17.40 -3.51
C MET A 134 14.55 16.01 -4.03
N SER A 135 14.10 14.97 -3.35
CA SER A 135 14.48 13.58 -3.64
C SER A 135 13.70 12.95 -4.80
N LYS A 136 12.59 13.59 -5.21
CA LYS A 136 11.64 13.04 -6.20
C LYS A 136 11.04 11.70 -5.79
N MET A 137 11.05 11.39 -4.48
CA MET A 137 10.40 10.20 -3.94
C MET A 137 8.89 10.32 -4.13
N PRO A 138 8.23 9.31 -4.72
CA PRO A 138 6.77 9.33 -4.89
C PRO A 138 6.06 9.03 -3.56
N GLU A 139 4.89 9.63 -3.38
CA GLU A 139 4.03 9.43 -2.21
C GLU A 139 3.21 8.13 -2.36
N LEU A 140 3.89 6.98 -2.23
CA LEU A 140 3.30 5.66 -2.48
C LEU A 140 2.37 5.16 -1.37
N LYS A 141 2.31 5.84 -0.23
CA LYS A 141 1.56 5.38 0.96
C LYS A 141 0.22 6.07 1.14
N HIS A 142 -0.16 6.95 0.24
CA HIS A 142 -1.40 7.70 0.36
C HIS A 142 -1.99 7.99 -1.02
N SER A 143 -3.10 7.32 -1.34
CA SER A 143 -3.88 7.57 -2.55
C SER A 143 -5.36 7.36 -2.25
N ALA A 144 -6.23 8.16 -2.84
CA ALA A 144 -7.67 8.00 -2.69
C ALA A 144 -8.21 7.02 -3.74
N VAL A 145 -9.01 6.04 -3.28
CA VAL A 145 -9.59 5.01 -4.15
C VAL A 145 -11.03 4.69 -3.78
N ALA A 146 -11.78 4.23 -4.78
CA ALA A 146 -13.06 3.55 -4.62
C ALA A 146 -12.88 2.04 -4.78
N VAL A 147 -13.77 1.25 -4.18
CA VAL A 147 -13.80 -0.21 -4.27
C VAL A 147 -15.11 -0.65 -4.91
N GLU A 148 -15.01 -1.53 -5.89
CA GLU A 148 -16.16 -2.06 -6.63
C GLU A 148 -16.08 -3.60 -6.69
N LYS A 149 -17.23 -4.24 -6.61
CA LYS A 149 -17.35 -5.67 -6.90
C LYS A 149 -17.20 -5.90 -8.40
N ILE A 150 -16.44 -6.91 -8.78
CA ILE A 150 -16.40 -7.34 -10.18
C ILE A 150 -17.61 -8.25 -10.39
N THR A 151 -18.63 -7.72 -11.07
CA THR A 151 -19.76 -8.54 -11.53
C THR A 151 -19.30 -9.27 -12.79
N GLU A 152 -19.16 -10.59 -12.72
CA GLU A 152 -18.98 -11.38 -13.95
C GLU A 152 -20.25 -11.21 -14.79
N VAL A 153 -20.10 -10.56 -15.95
CA VAL A 153 -21.15 -10.56 -16.98
C VAL A 153 -21.15 -11.98 -17.55
N GLN A 154 -22.21 -12.73 -17.24
CA GLN A 154 -22.46 -14.05 -17.84
C GLN A 154 -22.69 -13.94 -19.34
#